data_608bd92aeb74717953e3c99e2d2c0190
#
_entry.id   608bd92aeb74717953e3c99e2d2c0190
#
_cell.length_a   1.000
_cell.length_b   1.000
_cell.length_c   1.000
_cell.angle_alpha   90.00
_cell.angle_beta   90.00
_cell.angle_gamma   90.00
#
_symmetry.space_group_name_H-M   'P 1'
#
loop_
_entity.id
_entity.type
_entity.pdbx_description
1 polymer ?
#
loop_
_entity_poly.entity_id
_entity_poly.type
_entity_poly.pdbx_seq_one_letter_code
_entity_poly.pdbx_strand_id
1 'polypeptide(L)'
;MRNKEKDAAQMAIKRRDFLAKAYELFAKKNIESVTMVEVARESGYGTITLYRYFKTKPQLVVAVGAWIWEQAIRENWDHRPGRDIEGMTGAKIFEYYLESFIGLYRNHRDLLRFNQFFNIYIQSERIDPEVLKPYRDMIEGLRRNFHRVYERAEQDHTIRTDEPEDEMFSTTLHLMLAAVTRYAVGLVYIPESGFDAEKELEKLKEALLMRYKTV
;
A
#
# COMPACT_ATOMS: atom_id res chain seq x y z
N MET A 1 11.53 -38.64 -12.79
CA MET A 1 12.17 -37.30 -12.63
C MET A 1 11.08 -36.31 -12.20
N ARG A 2 11.17 -35.75 -10.99
CA ARG A 2 10.17 -34.79 -10.48
C ARG A 2 10.25 -33.53 -11.31
N ASN A 3 9.13 -33.04 -11.86
CA ASN A 3 9.13 -31.88 -12.75
C ASN A 3 9.32 -30.61 -11.89
N LYS A 4 10.53 -30.07 -11.86
CA LYS A 4 10.92 -28.89 -11.06
C LYS A 4 10.00 -27.68 -11.30
N GLU A 5 9.52 -27.49 -12.53
CA GLU A 5 8.60 -26.39 -12.87
C GLU A 5 7.21 -26.58 -12.21
N LYS A 6 6.70 -27.80 -12.21
CA LYS A 6 5.42 -28.14 -11.57
C LYS A 6 5.49 -27.97 -10.05
N ASP A 7 6.62 -28.37 -9.46
CA ASP A 7 6.86 -28.18 -8.02
C ASP A 7 6.98 -26.68 -7.65
N ALA A 8 7.68 -25.88 -8.46
CA ALA A 8 7.79 -24.43 -8.26
C ALA A 8 6.42 -23.72 -8.38
N ALA A 9 5.62 -24.08 -9.39
CA ALA A 9 4.28 -23.54 -9.58
C ALA A 9 3.36 -23.89 -8.38
N GLN A 10 3.40 -25.14 -7.90
CA GLN A 10 2.64 -25.52 -6.70
C GLN A 10 3.11 -24.78 -5.44
N MET A 11 4.40 -24.54 -5.29
CA MET A 11 4.94 -23.76 -4.18
C MET A 11 4.43 -22.31 -4.23
N ALA A 12 4.43 -21.69 -5.40
CA ALA A 12 3.92 -20.32 -5.59
C ALA A 12 2.43 -20.21 -5.25
N ILE A 13 1.61 -21.20 -5.70
CA ILE A 13 0.18 -21.25 -5.38
C ILE A 13 -0.03 -21.30 -3.87
N LYS A 14 0.60 -22.26 -3.17
CA LYS A 14 0.45 -22.39 -1.72
C LYS A 14 0.91 -21.17 -0.96
N ARG A 15 2.02 -20.53 -1.42
CA ARG A 15 2.51 -19.29 -0.81
C ARG A 15 1.45 -18.19 -0.94
N ARG A 16 0.85 -18.04 -2.11
CA ARG A 16 -0.22 -17.06 -2.36
C ARG A 16 -1.45 -17.34 -1.49
N ASP A 17 -1.86 -18.59 -1.35
CA ASP A 17 -3.02 -18.98 -0.52
C ASP A 17 -2.79 -18.62 0.95
N PHE A 18 -1.57 -18.84 1.49
CA PHE A 18 -1.22 -18.40 2.83
C PHE A 18 -1.27 -16.87 2.98
N LEU A 19 -0.73 -16.12 2.01
CA LEU A 19 -0.74 -14.65 2.04
C LEU A 19 -2.16 -14.10 1.99
N ALA A 20 -2.99 -14.62 1.09
CA ALA A 20 -4.38 -14.19 0.94
C ALA A 20 -5.19 -14.45 2.21
N LYS A 21 -5.07 -15.66 2.77
CA LYS A 21 -5.82 -16.01 3.98
C LYS A 21 -5.31 -15.27 5.23
N ALA A 22 -4.00 -15.08 5.36
CA ALA A 22 -3.44 -14.28 6.43
C ALA A 22 -3.91 -12.83 6.35
N TYR A 23 -3.94 -12.24 5.15
CA TYR A 23 -4.47 -10.89 4.92
C TYR A 23 -5.93 -10.76 5.38
N GLU A 24 -6.81 -11.67 4.96
CA GLU A 24 -8.21 -11.68 5.38
C GLU A 24 -8.36 -11.71 6.91
N LEU A 25 -7.59 -12.56 7.58
CA LEU A 25 -7.61 -12.68 9.03
C LEU A 25 -7.08 -11.42 9.73
N PHE A 26 -5.95 -10.89 9.27
CA PHE A 26 -5.34 -9.69 9.83
C PHE A 26 -6.22 -8.44 9.66
N ALA A 27 -6.86 -8.27 8.51
CA ALA A 27 -7.78 -7.16 8.26
C ALA A 27 -9.04 -7.22 9.14
N LYS A 28 -9.51 -8.44 9.50
CA LYS A 28 -10.71 -8.63 10.31
C LYS A 28 -10.46 -8.58 11.82
N LYS A 29 -9.33 -9.16 12.30
CA LYS A 29 -9.12 -9.45 13.73
C LYS A 29 -7.99 -8.64 14.37
N ASN A 30 -7.22 -7.92 13.64
CA ASN A 30 -5.87 -7.39 13.88
C ASN A 30 -4.79 -8.47 13.81
N ILE A 31 -3.53 -8.00 13.66
CA ILE A 31 -2.39 -8.91 13.46
C ILE A 31 -2.05 -9.70 14.73
N GLU A 32 -2.12 -9.07 15.91
CA GLU A 32 -1.65 -9.66 17.16
C GLU A 32 -2.48 -10.87 17.58
N SER A 33 -3.81 -10.82 17.41
CA SER A 33 -4.74 -11.88 17.82
C SER A 33 -4.72 -13.11 16.90
N VAL A 34 -4.19 -13.02 15.69
CA VAL A 34 -4.14 -14.13 14.72
C VAL A 34 -2.88 -14.96 14.92
N THR A 35 -3.03 -16.28 15.01
CA THR A 35 -1.90 -17.21 15.17
C THR A 35 -1.51 -17.90 13.86
N MET A 36 -0.25 -18.37 13.78
CA MET A 36 0.23 -19.18 12.64
C MET A 36 -0.61 -20.44 12.43
N VAL A 37 -1.05 -21.08 13.53
CA VAL A 37 -1.92 -22.26 13.49
C VAL A 37 -3.26 -21.93 12.84
N GLU A 38 -3.86 -20.81 13.20
CA GLU A 38 -5.11 -20.34 12.62
C GLU A 38 -4.98 -20.07 11.12
N VAL A 39 -3.92 -19.36 10.70
CA VAL A 39 -3.64 -19.11 9.28
C VAL A 39 -3.50 -20.43 8.51
N ALA A 40 -2.75 -21.39 9.01
CA ALA A 40 -2.58 -22.70 8.37
C ALA A 40 -3.93 -23.42 8.20
N ARG A 41 -4.72 -23.50 9.26
CA ARG A 41 -6.04 -24.13 9.26
C ARG A 41 -6.97 -23.50 8.24
N GLU A 42 -7.11 -22.18 8.29
CA GLU A 42 -8.01 -21.42 7.41
C GLU A 42 -7.56 -21.43 5.93
N SER A 43 -6.27 -21.67 5.68
CA SER A 43 -5.71 -21.85 4.33
C SER A 43 -5.90 -23.28 3.80
N GLY A 44 -6.41 -24.21 4.61
CA GLY A 44 -6.57 -25.63 4.23
C GLY A 44 -5.26 -26.42 4.21
N TYR A 45 -4.19 -25.92 4.87
CA TYR A 45 -2.89 -26.58 4.93
C TYR A 45 -2.46 -26.86 6.37
N GLY A 46 -1.57 -27.84 6.53
CA GLY A 46 -0.99 -28.13 7.84
C GLY A 46 0.02 -27.06 8.30
N THR A 47 0.11 -26.84 9.60
CA THR A 47 1.01 -25.87 10.23
C THR A 47 2.48 -26.07 9.84
N ILE A 48 2.94 -27.32 9.73
CA ILE A 48 4.31 -27.65 9.28
C ILE A 48 4.54 -27.11 7.86
N THR A 49 3.52 -27.17 7.01
CA THR A 49 3.62 -26.61 5.64
C THR A 49 3.81 -25.10 5.68
N LEU A 50 3.04 -24.38 6.48
CA LEU A 50 3.16 -22.95 6.63
C LEU A 50 4.57 -22.54 7.09
N TYR A 51 5.13 -23.22 8.10
CA TYR A 51 6.48 -22.93 8.63
C TYR A 51 7.61 -23.19 7.63
N ARG A 52 7.38 -23.95 6.58
CA ARG A 52 8.34 -24.06 5.45
C ARG A 52 8.43 -22.80 4.60
N TYR A 53 7.35 -22.00 4.54
CA TYR A 53 7.29 -20.75 3.78
C TYR A 53 7.64 -19.52 4.63
N PHE A 54 7.18 -19.53 5.88
CA PHE A 54 7.33 -18.41 6.81
C PHE A 54 7.75 -18.96 8.18
N LYS A 55 9.02 -18.82 8.50
CA LYS A 55 9.58 -19.38 9.74
C LYS A 55 9.02 -18.72 11.01
N THR A 56 8.57 -17.46 10.87
CA THR A 56 8.06 -16.68 12.00
C THR A 56 6.82 -15.88 11.57
N LYS A 57 6.00 -15.47 12.55
CA LYS A 57 4.86 -14.60 12.31
C LYS A 57 5.28 -13.25 11.72
N PRO A 58 6.32 -12.54 12.19
CA PRO A 58 6.81 -11.33 11.53
C PRO A 58 7.14 -11.51 10.05
N GLN A 59 7.78 -12.62 9.66
CA GLN A 59 8.04 -12.90 8.24
C GLN A 59 6.74 -13.02 7.41
N LEU A 60 5.73 -13.69 7.95
CA LEU A 60 4.42 -13.77 7.29
C LEU A 60 3.75 -12.40 7.19
N VAL A 61 3.73 -11.63 8.27
CA VAL A 61 3.11 -10.30 8.33
C VAL A 61 3.73 -9.35 7.31
N VAL A 62 5.07 -9.26 7.28
CA VAL A 62 5.79 -8.41 6.33
C VAL A 62 5.57 -8.86 4.88
N ALA A 63 5.57 -10.18 4.64
CA ALA A 63 5.28 -10.71 3.30
C ALA A 63 3.85 -10.42 2.85
N VAL A 64 2.87 -10.45 3.75
CA VAL A 64 1.48 -10.04 3.47
C VAL A 64 1.43 -8.56 3.14
N GLY A 65 2.09 -7.70 3.93
CA GLY A 65 2.15 -6.26 3.68
C GLY A 65 2.71 -5.94 2.30
N ALA A 66 3.88 -6.46 1.96
CA ALA A 66 4.48 -6.25 0.65
C ALA A 66 3.58 -6.76 -0.50
N TRP A 67 3.05 -7.97 -0.36
CA TRP A 67 2.23 -8.61 -1.39
C TRP A 67 0.94 -7.85 -1.68
N ILE A 68 0.19 -7.42 -0.65
CA ILE A 68 -1.09 -6.73 -0.86
C ILE A 68 -0.89 -5.31 -1.41
N TRP A 69 0.15 -4.61 -0.97
CA TRP A 69 0.50 -3.31 -1.51
C TRP A 69 0.93 -3.39 -2.98
N GLU A 70 1.75 -4.38 -3.36
CA GLU A 70 2.14 -4.60 -4.76
C GLU A 70 0.93 -4.83 -5.68
N GLN A 71 -0.11 -5.54 -5.18
CA GLN A 71 -1.35 -5.72 -5.94
C GLN A 71 -2.12 -4.41 -6.09
N ALA A 72 -2.33 -3.69 -4.99
CA ALA A 72 -3.04 -2.42 -5.02
C ALA A 72 -2.34 -1.37 -5.89
N ILE A 73 -0.99 -1.32 -5.88
CA ILE A 73 -0.21 -0.43 -6.74
C ILE A 73 -0.46 -0.79 -8.21
N ARG A 74 -0.35 -2.07 -8.57
CA ARG A 74 -0.61 -2.52 -9.94
C ARG A 74 -2.03 -2.19 -10.42
N GLU A 75 -3.04 -2.41 -9.59
CA GLU A 75 -4.42 -2.14 -9.93
C GLU A 75 -4.72 -0.63 -10.08
N ASN A 76 -4.12 0.18 -9.23
CA ASN A 76 -4.42 1.61 -9.21
C ASN A 76 -3.50 2.46 -10.09
N TRP A 77 -2.26 2.05 -10.34
CA TRP A 77 -1.27 2.84 -11.06
C TRP A 77 -0.98 2.30 -12.46
N ASP A 78 -0.67 0.99 -12.56
CA ASP A 78 -0.17 0.41 -13.81
C ASP A 78 -1.29 -0.02 -14.77
N HIS A 79 -2.51 -0.25 -14.30
CA HIS A 79 -3.56 -0.96 -15.05
C HIS A 79 -4.84 -0.17 -15.28
N ARG A 80 -4.85 1.16 -15.14
CA ARG A 80 -6.01 1.93 -15.59
C ARG A 80 -5.99 2.07 -17.12
N PRO A 81 -6.87 1.35 -17.85
CA PRO A 81 -6.91 1.44 -19.30
C PRO A 81 -7.15 2.89 -19.76
N GLY A 82 -6.34 3.37 -20.70
CA GLY A 82 -6.58 4.62 -21.40
C GLY A 82 -5.90 5.87 -20.84
N ARG A 83 -4.93 5.78 -19.91
CA ARG A 83 -4.12 6.94 -19.49
C ARG A 83 -2.70 6.83 -20.01
N ASP A 84 -2.46 7.50 -21.12
CA ASP A 84 -1.12 7.81 -21.61
C ASP A 84 -0.51 8.89 -20.71
N ILE A 85 0.41 8.48 -19.82
CA ILE A 85 1.13 9.39 -18.93
C ILE A 85 2.17 10.20 -19.73
N GLU A 86 2.63 9.68 -20.87
CA GLU A 86 3.71 10.30 -21.66
C GLU A 86 3.31 11.69 -22.19
N GLY A 87 2.02 11.89 -22.51
CA GLY A 87 1.49 13.18 -22.96
C GLY A 87 1.05 14.14 -21.85
N MET A 88 1.15 13.74 -20.55
CA MET A 88 0.68 14.58 -19.44
C MET A 88 1.76 15.53 -18.94
N THR A 89 1.31 16.70 -18.42
CA THR A 89 2.17 17.60 -17.64
C THR A 89 2.47 17.04 -16.26
N GLY A 90 3.57 17.51 -15.62
CA GLY A 90 3.92 17.15 -14.24
C GLY A 90 2.76 17.40 -13.28
N ALA A 91 2.08 18.55 -13.40
CA ALA A 91 0.88 18.87 -12.60
C ALA A 91 -0.25 17.84 -12.79
N LYS A 92 -0.46 17.37 -14.01
CA LYS A 92 -1.52 16.37 -14.28
C LYS A 92 -1.17 14.98 -13.79
N ILE A 93 0.11 14.59 -13.88
CA ILE A 93 0.60 13.33 -13.31
C ILE A 93 0.50 13.38 -11.78
N PHE A 94 0.84 14.52 -11.16
CA PHE A 94 0.72 14.72 -9.71
C PHE A 94 -0.75 14.67 -9.24
N GLU A 95 -1.67 15.34 -9.94
CA GLU A 95 -3.11 15.23 -9.67
C GLU A 95 -3.57 13.76 -9.71
N TYR A 96 -3.11 13.01 -10.72
CA TYR A 96 -3.40 11.59 -10.85
C TYR A 96 -2.82 10.76 -9.71
N TYR A 97 -1.59 11.06 -9.29
CA TYR A 97 -0.95 10.42 -8.14
C TYR A 97 -1.77 10.63 -6.87
N LEU A 98 -2.22 11.86 -6.61
CA LEU A 98 -3.08 12.18 -5.47
C LEU A 98 -4.44 11.45 -5.54
N GLU A 99 -5.06 11.40 -6.73
CA GLU A 99 -6.33 10.70 -6.96
C GLU A 99 -6.21 9.19 -6.70
N SER A 100 -5.03 8.60 -6.87
CA SER A 100 -4.81 7.19 -6.59
C SER A 100 -5.05 6.83 -5.11
N PHE A 101 -4.76 7.73 -4.17
CA PHE A 101 -5.06 7.54 -2.74
C PHE A 101 -6.57 7.57 -2.47
N ILE A 102 -7.30 8.47 -3.12
CA ILE A 102 -8.77 8.50 -3.03
C ILE A 102 -9.35 7.20 -3.61
N GLY A 103 -8.78 6.71 -4.69
CA GLY A 103 -9.09 5.40 -5.25
C GLY A 103 -8.87 4.24 -4.27
N LEU A 104 -7.80 4.27 -3.47
CA LEU A 104 -7.59 3.30 -2.39
C LEU A 104 -8.71 3.37 -1.35
N TYR A 105 -9.12 4.57 -0.94
CA TYR A 105 -10.23 4.73 -0.01
C TYR A 105 -11.55 4.19 -0.56
N ARG A 106 -11.84 4.44 -1.84
CA ARG A 106 -13.08 3.96 -2.49
C ARG A 106 -13.12 2.44 -2.63
N ASN A 107 -12.01 1.82 -3.03
CA ASN A 107 -12.00 0.46 -3.53
C ASN A 107 -11.25 -0.55 -2.63
N HIS A 108 -10.39 -0.07 -1.70
CA HIS A 108 -9.48 -0.93 -0.92
C HIS A 108 -9.47 -0.58 0.57
N ARG A 109 -10.64 -0.38 1.17
CA ARG A 109 -10.76 -0.04 2.60
C ARG A 109 -10.15 -1.09 3.52
N ASP A 110 -10.26 -2.37 3.16
CA ASP A 110 -9.67 -3.46 3.94
C ASP A 110 -8.14 -3.43 3.93
N LEU A 111 -7.51 -3.00 2.80
CA LEU A 111 -6.09 -2.75 2.73
C LEU A 111 -5.68 -1.61 3.69
N LEU A 112 -6.44 -0.51 3.72
CA LEU A 112 -6.15 0.62 4.60
C LEU A 112 -6.33 0.26 6.08
N ARG A 113 -7.32 -0.58 6.42
CA ARG A 113 -7.48 -1.14 7.77
C ARG A 113 -6.31 -2.05 8.14
N PHE A 114 -5.93 -2.95 7.25
CA PHE A 114 -4.75 -3.79 7.44
C PHE A 114 -3.50 -2.93 7.64
N ASN A 115 -3.30 -1.89 6.82
CA ASN A 115 -2.17 -0.97 6.92
C ASN A 115 -2.06 -0.31 8.31
N GLN A 116 -3.19 0.05 8.91
CA GLN A 116 -3.21 0.58 10.28
C GLN A 116 -2.66 -0.44 11.30
N PHE A 117 -3.14 -1.68 11.26
CA PHE A 117 -2.65 -2.74 12.14
C PHE A 117 -1.20 -3.12 11.84
N PHE A 118 -0.84 -3.12 10.56
CA PHE A 118 0.52 -3.41 10.12
C PHE A 118 1.53 -2.38 10.63
N ASN A 119 1.22 -1.10 10.53
CA ASN A 119 2.09 -0.03 11.02
C ASN A 119 2.29 -0.11 12.54
N ILE A 120 1.22 -0.38 13.31
CA ILE A 120 1.33 -0.59 14.76
C ILE A 120 2.22 -1.80 15.05
N TYR A 121 1.98 -2.91 14.37
CA TYR A 121 2.72 -4.16 14.57
C TYR A 121 4.21 -4.01 14.30
N ILE A 122 4.61 -3.40 13.17
CA ILE A 122 6.03 -3.24 12.84
C ILE A 122 6.76 -2.25 13.76
N GLN A 123 6.03 -1.33 14.42
CA GLN A 123 6.59 -0.42 15.41
C GLN A 123 6.72 -1.06 16.80
N SER A 124 5.78 -1.92 17.20
CA SER A 124 5.77 -2.60 18.49
C SER A 124 6.77 -3.78 18.55
N GLU A 125 6.98 -4.46 17.44
CA GLU A 125 7.87 -5.60 17.32
C GLU A 125 9.28 -5.15 16.90
N ARG A 126 10.31 -5.73 17.51
CA ARG A 126 11.70 -5.54 17.07
C ARG A 126 11.99 -6.45 15.88
N ILE A 127 11.44 -6.09 14.72
CA ILE A 127 11.58 -6.90 13.51
C ILE A 127 12.97 -6.72 12.91
N ASP A 128 13.62 -7.84 12.60
CA ASP A 128 14.92 -7.86 11.92
C ASP A 128 14.84 -7.04 10.62
N PRO A 129 15.79 -6.12 10.34
CA PRO A 129 15.86 -5.35 9.11
C PRO A 129 15.81 -6.19 7.82
N GLU A 130 16.36 -7.39 7.81
CA GLU A 130 16.28 -8.32 6.68
C GLU A 130 14.86 -8.84 6.45
N VAL A 131 14.10 -9.05 7.52
CA VAL A 131 12.68 -9.44 7.43
C VAL A 131 11.84 -8.30 6.85
N LEU A 132 12.16 -7.05 7.16
CA LEU A 132 11.47 -5.86 6.64
C LEU A 132 11.81 -5.53 5.17
N LYS A 133 12.85 -6.14 4.61
CA LYS A 133 13.32 -5.84 3.26
C LYS A 133 12.21 -5.86 2.19
N PRO A 134 11.34 -6.87 2.08
CA PRO A 134 10.28 -6.89 1.06
C PRO A 134 9.35 -5.68 1.14
N TYR A 135 9.04 -5.22 2.33
CA TYR A 135 8.21 -4.03 2.54
C TYR A 135 8.96 -2.74 2.17
N ARG A 136 10.23 -2.62 2.54
CA ARG A 136 11.06 -1.48 2.12
C ARG A 136 11.22 -1.40 0.60
N ASP A 137 11.44 -2.54 -0.06
CA ASP A 137 11.54 -2.61 -1.52
C ASP A 137 10.23 -2.15 -2.19
N MET A 138 9.08 -2.46 -1.58
CA MET A 138 7.77 -1.97 -2.03
C MET A 138 7.64 -0.44 -1.87
N ILE A 139 8.03 0.12 -0.72
CA ILE A 139 8.04 1.59 -0.51
C ILE A 139 8.96 2.28 -1.53
N GLU A 140 10.13 1.71 -1.80
CA GLU A 140 11.04 2.23 -2.83
C GLU A 140 10.42 2.15 -4.23
N GLY A 141 9.55 1.19 -4.48
CA GLY A 141 8.72 1.12 -5.68
C GLY A 141 7.75 2.31 -5.79
N LEU A 142 7.10 2.71 -4.70
CA LEU A 142 6.24 3.91 -4.66
C LEU A 142 7.04 5.18 -4.96
N ARG A 143 8.24 5.29 -4.38
CA ARG A 143 9.15 6.41 -4.63
C ARG A 143 9.52 6.51 -6.11
N ARG A 144 9.88 5.40 -6.75
CA ARG A 144 10.17 5.37 -8.21
C ARG A 144 8.96 5.80 -9.06
N ASN A 145 7.75 5.46 -8.65
CA ASN A 145 6.54 5.91 -9.35
C ASN A 145 6.35 7.42 -9.19
N PHE A 146 6.65 7.98 -8.01
CA PHE A 146 6.60 9.42 -7.77
C PHE A 146 7.68 10.17 -8.56
N HIS A 147 8.86 9.59 -8.75
CA HIS A 147 9.95 10.16 -9.55
C HIS A 147 9.50 10.62 -10.94
N ARG A 148 8.56 9.92 -11.57
CA ARG A 148 7.99 10.33 -12.86
C ARG A 148 7.27 11.67 -12.80
N VAL A 149 6.67 12.00 -11.66
CA VAL A 149 6.03 13.32 -11.44
C VAL A 149 7.12 14.38 -11.40
N TYR A 150 8.15 14.13 -10.60
CA TYR A 150 9.22 15.09 -10.36
C TYR A 150 10.07 15.32 -11.62
N GLU A 151 10.46 14.27 -12.32
CA GLU A 151 11.18 14.35 -13.60
C GLU A 151 10.40 15.14 -14.66
N ARG A 152 9.08 14.93 -14.77
CA ARG A 152 8.26 15.70 -15.69
C ARG A 152 8.13 17.16 -15.26
N ALA A 153 8.02 17.42 -13.97
CA ALA A 153 7.96 18.76 -13.40
C ALA A 153 9.25 19.58 -13.67
N GLU A 154 10.41 18.94 -13.64
CA GLU A 154 11.67 19.57 -14.03
C GLU A 154 11.71 19.97 -15.50
N GLN A 155 11.01 19.24 -16.37
CA GLN A 155 10.97 19.51 -17.81
C GLN A 155 9.95 20.59 -18.18
N ASP A 156 8.76 20.58 -17.56
CA ASP A 156 7.64 21.45 -17.96
C ASP A 156 7.31 22.58 -16.96
N HIS A 157 7.96 22.57 -15.81
CA HIS A 157 7.82 23.57 -14.74
C HIS A 157 6.38 23.80 -14.24
N THR A 158 5.51 22.81 -14.39
CA THR A 158 4.10 22.88 -13.94
C THR A 158 3.93 22.53 -12.46
N ILE A 159 4.95 21.94 -11.85
CA ILE A 159 5.06 21.67 -10.41
C ILE A 159 6.39 22.29 -9.93
N ARG A 160 6.38 22.82 -8.71
CA ARG A 160 7.59 23.34 -8.05
C ARG A 160 8.59 22.24 -7.79
N THR A 161 9.85 22.48 -8.11
CA THR A 161 11.00 21.59 -7.86
C THR A 161 12.07 22.30 -7.01
N ASP A 162 11.68 23.34 -6.28
CA ASP A 162 12.51 24.07 -5.33
C ASP A 162 12.64 23.37 -3.96
N GLU A 163 11.83 22.33 -3.72
CA GLU A 163 11.98 21.40 -2.61
C GLU A 163 12.57 20.07 -3.11
N PRO A 164 13.39 19.35 -2.30
CA PRO A 164 13.89 18.03 -2.68
C PRO A 164 12.76 17.03 -2.97
N GLU A 165 12.96 16.22 -3.99
CA GLU A 165 11.98 15.16 -4.37
C GLU A 165 11.55 14.31 -3.19
N ASP A 166 12.51 13.90 -2.33
CA ASP A 166 12.23 13.05 -1.17
C ASP A 166 11.33 13.73 -0.14
N GLU A 167 11.44 15.03 0.05
CA GLU A 167 10.58 15.80 0.95
C GLU A 167 9.16 15.90 0.39
N MET A 168 9.04 16.21 -0.90
CA MET A 168 7.75 16.27 -1.57
C MET A 168 7.05 14.91 -1.58
N PHE A 169 7.77 13.83 -1.91
CA PHE A 169 7.27 12.46 -1.86
C PHE A 169 6.79 12.08 -0.45
N SER A 170 7.66 12.25 0.54
CA SER A 170 7.39 11.89 1.93
C SER A 170 6.18 12.66 2.49
N THR A 171 6.14 13.98 2.30
CA THR A 171 5.02 14.81 2.75
C THR A 171 3.71 14.40 2.10
N THR A 172 3.70 14.20 0.79
CA THR A 172 2.50 13.80 0.04
C THR A 172 2.00 12.43 0.47
N LEU A 173 2.92 11.45 0.55
CA LEU A 173 2.60 10.08 0.96
C LEU A 173 2.01 10.06 2.37
N HIS A 174 2.67 10.73 3.33
CA HIS A 174 2.22 10.72 4.73
C HIS A 174 0.85 11.39 4.90
N LEU A 175 0.63 12.56 4.30
CA LEU A 175 -0.64 13.26 4.43
C LEU A 175 -1.80 12.49 3.79
N MET A 176 -1.65 12.05 2.55
CA MET A 176 -2.68 11.31 1.85
C MET A 176 -2.97 9.95 2.49
N LEU A 177 -1.91 9.18 2.79
CA LEU A 177 -2.09 7.84 3.37
C LEU A 177 -2.66 7.90 4.78
N ALA A 178 -2.25 8.88 5.61
CA ALA A 178 -2.82 9.07 6.95
C ALA A 178 -4.31 9.40 6.87
N ALA A 179 -4.72 10.31 5.97
CA ALA A 179 -6.13 10.70 5.82
C ALA A 179 -6.99 9.52 5.35
N VAL A 180 -6.60 8.84 4.25
CA VAL A 180 -7.39 7.71 3.73
C VAL A 180 -7.45 6.54 4.71
N THR A 181 -6.36 6.24 5.43
CA THR A 181 -6.33 5.20 6.46
C THR A 181 -7.25 5.55 7.62
N ARG A 182 -7.18 6.80 8.11
CA ARG A 182 -8.03 7.29 9.20
C ARG A 182 -9.51 7.14 8.87
N TYR A 183 -9.92 7.54 7.68
CA TYR A 183 -11.32 7.45 7.25
C TYR A 183 -11.75 6.01 6.99
N ALA A 184 -10.87 5.16 6.46
CA ALA A 184 -11.18 3.75 6.22
C ALA A 184 -11.43 2.96 7.51
N VAL A 185 -10.79 3.33 8.64
CA VAL A 185 -11.04 2.72 9.96
C VAL A 185 -12.18 3.38 10.73
N GLY A 186 -12.80 4.44 10.19
CA GLY A 186 -13.95 5.13 10.81
C GLY A 186 -13.58 6.08 11.95
N LEU A 187 -12.32 6.52 12.04
CA LEU A 187 -11.87 7.46 13.08
C LEU A 187 -12.16 8.90 12.68
N VAL A 188 -13.41 9.29 12.76
CA VAL A 188 -13.88 10.67 12.54
C VAL A 188 -14.32 11.31 13.85
N TYR A 189 -14.08 12.62 14.00
CA TYR A 189 -14.36 13.31 15.27
C TYR A 189 -15.80 13.78 15.42
N ILE A 190 -16.47 14.11 14.32
CA ILE A 190 -17.81 14.70 14.30
C ILE A 190 -18.67 14.00 13.23
N PRO A 191 -19.00 12.71 13.40
CA PRO A 191 -19.72 11.95 12.39
C PRO A 191 -21.16 12.45 12.16
N GLU A 192 -21.79 13.05 13.20
CA GLU A 192 -23.18 13.50 13.15
C GLU A 192 -23.37 14.82 12.38
N SER A 193 -22.31 15.56 12.10
CA SER A 193 -22.39 16.88 11.43
C SER A 193 -22.37 16.82 9.90
N GLY A 194 -22.71 15.67 9.31
CA GLY A 194 -22.72 15.51 7.86
C GLY A 194 -21.31 15.31 7.28
N PHE A 195 -20.44 14.61 8.00
CA PHE A 195 -19.10 14.26 7.57
C PHE A 195 -19.12 13.47 6.25
N ASP A 196 -18.32 13.92 5.29
CA ASP A 196 -18.12 13.28 4.00
C ASP A 196 -16.61 13.13 3.74
N ALA A 197 -16.13 11.90 3.91
CA ALA A 197 -14.72 11.57 3.78
C ALA A 197 -14.18 11.89 2.37
N GLU A 198 -14.97 11.64 1.32
CA GLU A 198 -14.52 11.90 -0.04
C GLU A 198 -14.36 13.39 -0.30
N LYS A 199 -15.29 14.23 0.19
CA LYS A 199 -15.14 15.68 0.10
C LYS A 199 -13.92 16.21 0.85
N GLU A 200 -13.61 15.65 2.01
CA GLU A 200 -12.41 16.07 2.75
C GLU A 200 -11.12 15.60 2.07
N LEU A 201 -11.11 14.41 1.49
CA LEU A 201 -9.98 13.91 0.70
C LEU A 201 -9.76 14.76 -0.58
N GLU A 202 -10.84 15.18 -1.25
CA GLU A 202 -10.75 16.10 -2.39
C GLU A 202 -10.15 17.46 -1.98
N LYS A 203 -10.57 18.01 -0.84
CA LYS A 203 -9.98 19.27 -0.31
C LYS A 203 -8.50 19.09 0.04
N LEU A 204 -8.09 17.96 0.59
CA LEU A 204 -6.68 17.68 0.87
C LEU A 204 -5.88 17.58 -0.43
N LYS A 205 -6.42 16.91 -1.46
CA LYS A 205 -5.84 16.86 -2.80
C LYS A 205 -5.68 18.26 -3.39
N GLU A 206 -6.72 19.09 -3.32
CA GLU A 206 -6.67 20.49 -3.77
C GLU A 206 -5.60 21.29 -3.03
N ALA A 207 -5.50 21.16 -1.72
CA ALA A 207 -4.49 21.85 -0.91
C ALA A 207 -3.05 21.46 -1.31
N LEU A 208 -2.79 20.17 -1.58
CA LEU A 208 -1.50 19.69 -2.06
C LEU A 208 -1.20 20.18 -3.48
N LEU A 209 -2.21 20.19 -4.36
CA LEU A 209 -2.06 20.78 -5.70
C LEU A 209 -1.74 22.27 -5.61
N MET A 210 -2.44 23.05 -4.77
CA MET A 210 -2.15 24.47 -4.57
C MET A 210 -0.75 24.71 -3.98
N ARG A 211 -0.26 23.80 -3.13
CA ARG A 211 1.09 23.89 -2.52
C ARG A 211 2.20 23.73 -3.55
N TYR A 212 2.02 22.82 -4.50
CA TYR A 212 3.09 22.39 -5.39
C TYR A 212 2.92 22.84 -6.84
N LYS A 213 1.71 23.12 -7.32
CA LYS A 213 1.50 23.60 -8.69
C LYS A 213 2.04 25.03 -8.86
N THR A 214 2.76 25.26 -9.95
CA THR A 214 3.16 26.61 -10.35
C THR A 214 1.95 27.36 -10.94
N VAL A 215 1.92 28.67 -10.76
CA VAL A 215 0.85 29.54 -11.28
C VAL A 215 1.03 29.75 -12.77
#